data_9cc0fd75368c84561591c6682f908cc7
#
_entry.id   9cc0fd75368c84561591c6682f908cc7
#
_cell.length_a   1.000
_cell.length_b   1.000
_cell.length_c   1.000
_cell.angle_alpha   90.00
_cell.angle_beta   90.00
_cell.angle_gamma   90.00
#
_symmetry.space_group_name_H-M   'P 1'
#
loop_
_entity.id
_entity.type
_entity.pdbx_description
1 polymer ?
#
loop_
_entity_poly.entity_id
_entity_poly.type
_entity_poly.pdbx_seq_one_letter_code
_entity_poly.pdbx_strand_id
1 'polypeptide(L)'
;MPMKENTLYEQNKQLALHKFSTYTLIIMRGMISMLICTMGRIIDIAFENFNENVLFRPFITKEVPPKLILPLQMTKEIMDKIHAQKQEYINHLPPRIHRYFSFFDNIREGEWFYIFPEELLHCIKEDNRGKFADWHQVYLRYKNMGVEEEKISEYMKEFGERLNMYLAPLENLYEIECYTSRQDKLYLGEKDKSKRVCRFCGSTKPKVTFKDAAHAIPLALGNHIFFNNYECDSCNHFFGEEIEPHLRQWIATMIFFSRTRGRSGVPDLIFENGMMKYDNDKNLFIIVQKGNGTGKDPKTDGQEAEIPLIQLGDGTPYIPSKAYKALVKIALSFIPDEKMKMFENTVSWIMNKEDNRDLPKIAYMLSAKPVMNPQPEITLFLRKEDSPSDIPYAVASLSMCGMDIVYIIPFCISDGTNFALPCAYEKYWSTFALYSAVPGWNFENLSCNTAVTPRLNLHFQQNKNSL
;
A
#
# COMPACT_ATOMS: atom_id res chain seq x y z
N MET A 1 35.99 -3.14 17.42
CA MET A 1 35.87 -4.35 16.60
C MET A 1 34.50 -4.35 15.92
N PRO A 2 34.35 -3.80 14.71
CA PRO A 2 33.10 -3.89 13.95
C PRO A 2 33.38 -4.56 12.61
N MET A 3 33.48 -5.89 12.59
CA MET A 3 33.76 -6.65 11.36
C MET A 3 32.90 -7.93 11.22
N LYS A 4 31.82 -8.11 11.97
CA LYS A 4 31.00 -9.33 11.83
C LYS A 4 29.64 -9.13 11.17
N GLU A 5 29.12 -7.91 11.07
CA GLU A 5 27.80 -7.68 10.46
C GLU A 5 27.85 -7.61 8.93
N ASN A 6 28.93 -7.09 8.35
CA ASN A 6 29.09 -7.04 6.89
C ASN A 6 29.22 -8.43 6.25
N THR A 7 29.77 -9.39 6.96
CA THR A 7 29.96 -10.76 6.41
C THR A 7 28.64 -11.54 6.30
N LEU A 8 27.71 -11.29 7.22
CA LEU A 8 26.39 -11.94 7.19
C LEU A 8 25.49 -11.36 6.08
N TYR A 9 25.59 -10.05 5.85
CA TYR A 9 24.89 -9.35 4.77
C TYR A 9 25.37 -9.82 3.39
N GLU A 10 26.69 -9.92 3.18
CA GLU A 10 27.25 -10.39 1.92
C GLU A 10 27.01 -11.89 1.69
N GLN A 11 27.03 -12.72 2.74
CA GLN A 11 26.68 -14.13 2.64
C GLN A 11 25.19 -14.32 2.30
N ASN A 12 24.28 -13.54 2.91
CA ASN A 12 22.86 -13.58 2.60
C ASN A 12 22.56 -13.07 1.20
N LYS A 13 23.33 -12.09 0.71
CA LYS A 13 23.22 -11.53 -0.64
C LYS A 13 23.66 -12.51 -1.72
N GLN A 14 24.80 -13.19 -1.55
CA GLN A 14 25.26 -14.23 -2.48
C GLN A 14 24.34 -15.45 -2.46
N LEU A 15 23.79 -15.84 -1.29
CA LEU A 15 22.78 -16.89 -1.20
C LEU A 15 21.48 -16.50 -1.93
N ALA A 16 21.04 -15.24 -1.78
CA ALA A 16 19.83 -14.75 -2.42
C ALA A 16 19.98 -14.71 -3.96
N LEU A 17 21.08 -14.19 -4.48
CA LEU A 17 21.24 -13.94 -5.91
C LEU A 17 21.65 -15.18 -6.72
N HIS A 18 22.45 -16.11 -6.14
CA HIS A 18 22.94 -17.31 -6.85
C HIS A 18 22.07 -18.55 -6.67
N LYS A 19 21.20 -18.63 -5.64
CA LYS A 19 20.38 -19.83 -5.36
C LYS A 19 18.92 -19.73 -5.81
N PHE A 20 18.49 -18.58 -6.36
CA PHE A 20 17.09 -18.40 -6.76
C PHE A 20 16.67 -19.07 -8.05
N SER A 21 17.60 -19.50 -8.88
CA SER A 21 17.20 -20.06 -10.17
C SER A 21 16.64 -21.47 -10.08
N THR A 22 17.08 -22.28 -9.10
CA THR A 22 16.63 -23.67 -9.06
C THR A 22 16.94 -24.36 -7.72
N TYR A 23 15.94 -24.91 -7.04
CA TYR A 23 16.10 -25.78 -5.87
C TYR A 23 15.78 -27.22 -6.22
N THR A 24 16.67 -28.14 -5.84
CA THR A 24 16.38 -29.57 -5.84
C THR A 24 15.58 -29.88 -4.59
N LEU A 25 14.35 -30.34 -4.75
CA LEU A 25 13.50 -30.76 -3.64
C LEU A 25 14.07 -32.03 -3.02
N ILE A 26 14.78 -31.90 -1.92
CA ILE A 26 15.15 -33.07 -1.10
C ILE A 26 13.93 -33.40 -0.25
N ILE A 27 13.30 -34.55 -0.54
CA ILE A 27 12.15 -35.04 0.21
C ILE A 27 12.64 -35.46 1.60
N MET A 28 12.43 -34.61 2.59
CA MET A 28 12.65 -34.95 4.00
C MET A 28 11.36 -35.50 4.63
N ARG A 29 11.50 -36.56 5.41
CA ARG A 29 10.43 -37.04 6.29
C ARG A 29 10.36 -36.12 7.51
N GLY A 30 9.38 -35.23 7.58
CA GLY A 30 9.22 -34.32 8.70
C GLY A 30 8.20 -33.21 8.44
N MET A 31 7.99 -32.37 9.42
CA MET A 31 7.20 -31.15 9.32
C MET A 31 7.88 -30.20 8.35
N ILE A 32 7.15 -29.75 7.32
CA ILE A 32 7.61 -28.75 6.37
C ILE A 32 6.91 -27.43 6.68
N SER A 33 7.68 -26.40 6.97
CA SER A 33 7.19 -25.05 7.12
C SER A 33 7.57 -24.21 5.90
N MET A 34 6.64 -23.39 5.43
CA MET A 34 6.85 -22.54 4.27
C MET A 34 6.29 -21.18 4.46
N LEU A 35 7.02 -20.20 3.99
CA LEU A 35 6.55 -18.85 3.81
C LEU A 35 6.17 -18.65 2.33
N ILE A 36 4.93 -18.26 2.07
CA ILE A 36 4.49 -17.85 0.73
C ILE A 36 4.13 -16.38 0.79
N CYS A 37 4.69 -15.56 -0.08
CA CYS A 37 4.40 -14.13 -0.10
C CYS A 37 4.17 -13.59 -1.51
N THR A 38 3.32 -12.56 -1.59
CA THR A 38 3.20 -11.64 -2.71
C THR A 38 3.67 -10.26 -2.25
N MET A 39 3.61 -9.26 -3.10
CA MET A 39 3.93 -7.85 -2.72
C MET A 39 3.07 -7.26 -1.60
N GLY A 40 2.10 -7.95 -1.10
CA GLY A 40 1.22 -7.39 -0.08
C GLY A 40 0.64 -8.42 0.86
N ARG A 41 1.06 -9.69 0.75
CA ARG A 41 0.51 -10.76 1.59
C ARG A 41 1.57 -11.79 1.88
N ILE A 42 1.59 -12.24 3.12
CA ILE A 42 2.50 -13.30 3.58
C ILE A 42 1.64 -14.35 4.29
N ILE A 43 1.84 -15.63 3.96
CA ILE A 43 1.37 -16.74 4.79
C ILE A 43 2.54 -17.61 5.22
N ASP A 44 2.47 -18.01 6.47
CA ASP A 44 3.30 -19.06 7.04
C ASP A 44 2.43 -20.31 7.20
N ILE A 45 2.84 -21.41 6.58
CA ILE A 45 2.11 -22.67 6.60
C ILE A 45 3.06 -23.79 7.01
N ALA A 46 2.74 -24.41 8.13
CA ALA A 46 3.41 -25.62 8.58
C ALA A 46 2.58 -26.87 8.23
N PHE A 47 3.21 -27.85 7.66
CA PHE A 47 2.63 -29.12 7.26
C PHE A 47 3.17 -30.24 8.13
N GLU A 48 2.32 -30.94 8.87
CA GLU A 48 2.75 -31.93 9.88
C GLU A 48 2.93 -33.34 9.35
N ASN A 49 2.38 -33.68 8.23
CA ASN A 49 2.50 -35.00 7.61
C ASN A 49 2.48 -34.92 6.11
N PHE A 50 3.31 -35.83 5.48
CA PHE A 50 3.60 -35.65 4.23
C PHE A 50 3.18 -36.49 3.13
N ASN A 51 1.99 -36.39 2.75
CA ASN A 51 1.64 -36.49 1.34
C ASN A 51 1.58 -35.12 0.63
N GLU A 52 2.24 -34.15 1.16
CA GLU A 52 2.08 -32.71 0.91
C GLU A 52 2.99 -32.18 -0.20
N ASN A 53 3.92 -33.00 -0.70
CA ASN A 53 4.54 -32.81 -2.00
C ASN A 53 3.51 -32.59 -3.11
N VAL A 54 2.29 -33.05 -2.87
CA VAL A 54 1.16 -32.81 -3.74
C VAL A 54 0.90 -31.33 -3.90
N LEU A 55 0.97 -30.52 -2.82
CA LEU A 55 0.70 -29.07 -2.87
C LEU A 55 1.75 -28.30 -3.67
N PHE A 56 2.95 -28.86 -3.85
CA PHE A 56 3.97 -28.25 -4.69
C PHE A 56 3.92 -28.65 -6.15
N ARG A 57 3.14 -29.65 -6.52
CA ARG A 57 3.05 -30.11 -7.92
C ARG A 57 2.80 -29.00 -8.93
N PRO A 58 1.98 -27.96 -8.63
CA PRO A 58 1.78 -26.87 -9.57
C PRO A 58 3.05 -26.09 -9.90
N PHE A 59 4.03 -26.09 -8.99
CA PHE A 59 5.25 -25.29 -9.06
C PHE A 59 6.52 -26.07 -9.42
N ILE A 60 6.42 -27.39 -9.51
CA ILE A 60 7.58 -28.27 -9.79
C ILE A 60 7.75 -28.44 -11.30
N THR A 61 8.99 -28.30 -11.78
CA THR A 61 9.33 -28.58 -13.18
C THR A 61 9.21 -30.07 -13.50
N LYS A 62 8.99 -30.38 -14.78
CA LYS A 62 9.01 -31.79 -15.29
C LYS A 62 10.40 -32.33 -15.46
N GLU A 63 11.46 -31.60 -15.13
CA GLU A 63 12.86 -32.03 -15.21
C GLU A 63 13.18 -33.11 -14.18
N VAL A 64 14.22 -33.90 -14.47
CA VAL A 64 14.71 -34.92 -13.55
C VAL A 64 16.15 -34.57 -13.16
N PRO A 65 16.45 -34.27 -11.89
CA PRO A 65 15.54 -34.19 -10.75
C PRO A 65 14.57 -32.98 -10.84
N PRO A 66 13.36 -33.07 -10.27
CA PRO A 66 12.40 -31.99 -10.30
C PRO A 66 12.95 -30.79 -9.53
N LYS A 67 12.75 -29.60 -10.08
CA LYS A 67 13.23 -28.35 -9.52
C LYS A 67 12.05 -27.46 -9.17
N LEU A 68 12.11 -26.83 -8.01
CA LEU A 68 11.18 -25.78 -7.63
C LEU A 68 11.69 -24.45 -8.20
N ILE A 69 10.89 -23.81 -9.06
CA ILE A 69 11.25 -22.53 -9.67
C ILE A 69 10.77 -21.41 -8.76
N LEU A 70 11.69 -20.54 -8.35
CA LEU A 70 11.42 -19.36 -7.53
C LEU A 70 12.14 -18.15 -8.12
N PRO A 71 11.51 -16.98 -8.20
CA PRO A 71 10.10 -16.65 -7.95
C PRO A 71 9.20 -17.12 -9.08
N LEU A 72 7.91 -17.16 -8.83
CA LEU A 72 6.91 -17.63 -9.78
C LEU A 72 5.96 -16.49 -10.18
N GLN A 73 5.63 -16.40 -11.45
CA GLN A 73 4.55 -15.56 -11.91
C GLN A 73 3.29 -16.40 -12.03
N MET A 74 2.18 -15.94 -11.48
CA MET A 74 0.91 -16.63 -11.58
C MET A 74 0.47 -16.67 -13.05
N THR A 75 0.43 -17.86 -13.61
CA THR A 75 -0.08 -18.11 -14.96
C THR A 75 -1.43 -18.80 -14.89
N LYS A 76 -2.21 -18.73 -15.96
CA LYS A 76 -3.47 -19.47 -16.06
C LYS A 76 -3.26 -20.97 -15.83
N GLU A 77 -2.16 -21.54 -16.35
CA GLU A 77 -1.84 -22.95 -16.15
C GLU A 77 -1.61 -23.29 -14.68
N ILE A 78 -0.90 -22.43 -13.93
CA ILE A 78 -0.68 -22.59 -12.48
C ILE A 78 -2.00 -22.46 -11.73
N MET A 79 -2.83 -21.46 -12.06
CA MET A 79 -4.16 -21.30 -11.47
C MET A 79 -5.04 -22.52 -11.67
N ASP A 80 -5.11 -23.04 -12.89
CA ASP A 80 -5.91 -24.23 -13.23
C ASP A 80 -5.42 -25.47 -12.45
N LYS A 81 -4.11 -25.63 -12.30
CA LYS A 81 -3.52 -26.71 -11.49
C LYS A 81 -3.85 -26.59 -10.00
N ILE A 82 -3.81 -25.38 -9.46
CA ILE A 82 -4.15 -25.12 -8.04
C ILE A 82 -5.66 -25.35 -7.83
N HIS A 83 -6.52 -24.91 -8.74
CA HIS A 83 -7.95 -25.14 -8.67
C HIS A 83 -8.30 -26.62 -8.75
N ALA A 84 -7.68 -27.37 -9.67
CA ALA A 84 -7.89 -28.82 -9.77
C ALA A 84 -7.47 -29.53 -8.48
N GLN A 85 -6.33 -29.14 -7.92
CA GLN A 85 -5.83 -29.65 -6.66
C GLN A 85 -6.76 -29.33 -5.48
N LYS A 86 -7.30 -28.11 -5.44
CA LYS A 86 -8.28 -27.71 -4.43
C LYS A 86 -9.53 -28.58 -4.48
N GLN A 87 -10.04 -28.89 -5.66
CA GLN A 87 -11.22 -29.77 -5.84
C GLN A 87 -10.93 -31.21 -5.40
N GLU A 88 -9.73 -31.72 -5.68
CA GLU A 88 -9.32 -33.07 -5.31
C GLU A 88 -9.22 -33.24 -3.77
N TYR A 89 -8.76 -32.20 -3.06
CA TYR A 89 -8.42 -32.33 -1.65
C TYR A 89 -9.33 -31.60 -0.68
N ILE A 90 -10.29 -30.78 -1.15
CA ILE A 90 -11.08 -29.87 -0.30
C ILE A 90 -11.81 -30.55 0.86
N ASN A 91 -12.19 -31.82 0.70
CA ASN A 91 -12.92 -32.58 1.71
C ASN A 91 -12.02 -33.41 2.65
N HIS A 92 -10.71 -33.41 2.43
CA HIS A 92 -9.77 -34.33 3.10
C HIS A 92 -8.63 -33.61 3.82
N LEU A 93 -8.57 -32.26 3.76
CA LEU A 93 -7.46 -31.50 4.27
C LEU A 93 -7.78 -30.78 5.59
N PRO A 94 -6.80 -30.64 6.48
CA PRO A 94 -6.96 -29.85 7.70
C PRO A 94 -7.34 -28.39 7.37
N PRO A 95 -8.06 -27.70 8.28
CA PRO A 95 -8.49 -26.30 8.08
C PRO A 95 -7.37 -25.34 7.69
N ARG A 96 -6.14 -25.60 8.11
CA ARG A 96 -4.95 -24.81 7.76
C ARG A 96 -4.64 -24.80 6.26
N ILE A 97 -4.96 -25.88 5.55
CA ILE A 97 -4.72 -25.97 4.09
C ILE A 97 -5.76 -25.17 3.30
N HIS A 98 -6.93 -24.92 3.88
CA HIS A 98 -7.85 -23.94 3.31
C HIS A 98 -7.22 -22.54 3.22
N ARG A 99 -6.33 -22.17 4.15
CA ARG A 99 -5.58 -20.90 4.09
C ARG A 99 -4.63 -20.86 2.89
N TYR A 100 -3.96 -21.97 2.58
CA TYR A 100 -3.11 -22.09 1.39
C TYR A 100 -3.91 -21.84 0.11
N PHE A 101 -5.01 -22.54 -0.09
CA PHE A 101 -5.84 -22.34 -1.28
C PHE A 101 -6.47 -20.93 -1.32
N SER A 102 -6.96 -20.43 -0.19
CA SER A 102 -7.49 -19.06 -0.08
C SER A 102 -6.44 -17.99 -0.41
N PHE A 103 -5.17 -18.24 -0.11
CA PHE A 103 -4.09 -17.35 -0.51
C PHE A 103 -3.95 -17.29 -2.03
N PHE A 104 -3.88 -18.44 -2.66
CA PHE A 104 -3.73 -18.52 -4.12
C PHE A 104 -4.97 -18.08 -4.90
N ASP A 105 -6.19 -18.31 -4.38
CA ASP A 105 -7.43 -17.78 -4.97
C ASP A 105 -7.43 -16.24 -5.11
N ASN A 106 -6.60 -15.57 -4.34
CA ASN A 106 -6.48 -14.12 -4.35
C ASN A 106 -5.29 -13.59 -5.15
N ILE A 107 -4.45 -14.45 -5.72
CA ILE A 107 -3.36 -14.05 -6.62
C ILE A 107 -3.90 -13.99 -8.05
N ARG A 108 -3.61 -12.90 -8.76
CA ARG A 108 -4.09 -12.71 -10.12
C ARG A 108 -3.11 -13.26 -11.15
N GLU A 109 -3.61 -13.54 -12.34
CA GLU A 109 -2.75 -13.83 -13.49
C GLU A 109 -1.79 -12.67 -13.73
N GLY A 110 -0.51 -13.00 -13.93
CA GLY A 110 0.57 -12.04 -14.06
C GLY A 110 1.18 -11.53 -12.74
N GLU A 111 0.55 -11.78 -11.59
CA GLU A 111 1.10 -11.38 -10.30
C GLU A 111 2.24 -12.31 -9.87
N TRP A 112 3.29 -11.71 -9.31
CA TRP A 112 4.42 -12.45 -8.79
C TRP A 112 4.20 -12.91 -7.37
N PHE A 113 4.63 -14.13 -7.06
CA PHE A 113 4.64 -14.68 -5.72
C PHE A 113 5.92 -15.48 -5.46
N TYR A 114 6.23 -15.68 -4.18
CA TYR A 114 7.47 -16.29 -3.71
C TYR A 114 7.13 -17.40 -2.74
N ILE A 115 7.82 -18.52 -2.86
CA ILE A 115 7.73 -19.65 -1.93
C ILE A 115 9.11 -19.85 -1.31
N PHE A 116 9.18 -19.74 0.02
CA PHE A 116 10.40 -19.94 0.80
C PHE A 116 10.24 -21.19 1.66
N PRO A 117 10.98 -22.28 1.38
CA PRO A 117 11.05 -23.43 2.27
C PRO A 117 11.72 -23.07 3.60
N GLU A 118 11.39 -23.81 4.66
CA GLU A 118 11.86 -23.57 6.03
C GLU A 118 13.38 -23.45 6.14
N GLU A 119 14.12 -24.27 5.38
CA GLU A 119 15.58 -24.24 5.35
C GLU A 119 16.15 -22.87 4.94
N LEU A 120 15.40 -22.10 4.17
CA LEU A 120 15.76 -20.72 3.83
C LEU A 120 15.28 -19.70 4.87
N LEU A 121 14.25 -20.03 5.66
CA LEU A 121 13.73 -19.12 6.69
C LEU A 121 14.73 -18.90 7.82
N HIS A 122 15.55 -19.90 8.14
CA HIS A 122 16.62 -19.75 9.13
C HIS A 122 17.72 -18.78 8.70
N CYS A 123 17.86 -18.57 7.39
CA CYS A 123 18.83 -17.61 6.84
C CYS A 123 18.27 -16.19 6.74
N ILE A 124 16.96 -16.01 6.89
CA ILE A 124 16.27 -14.73 6.75
C ILE A 124 15.66 -14.39 8.11
N LYS A 125 16.21 -13.39 8.81
CA LYS A 125 15.62 -12.89 10.05
C LYS A 125 14.17 -12.48 9.79
N GLU A 126 13.27 -12.70 10.77
CA GLU A 126 11.84 -12.40 10.64
C GLU A 126 11.55 -11.00 10.12
N ASP A 127 12.34 -10.01 10.57
CA ASP A 127 12.23 -8.60 10.20
C ASP A 127 12.55 -8.30 8.72
N ASN A 128 13.22 -9.23 8.02
CA ASN A 128 13.64 -9.04 6.62
C ASN A 128 12.75 -9.78 5.60
N ARG A 129 11.75 -10.53 6.05
CA ARG A 129 10.90 -11.36 5.17
C ARG A 129 10.11 -10.51 4.17
N GLY A 130 9.56 -9.38 4.62
CA GLY A 130 8.90 -8.41 3.74
C GLY A 130 9.88 -7.70 2.81
N LYS A 131 11.00 -7.25 3.34
CA LYS A 131 12.05 -6.56 2.56
C LYS A 131 12.61 -7.40 1.42
N PHE A 132 12.59 -8.72 1.56
CA PHE A 132 13.08 -9.61 0.52
C PHE A 132 12.22 -9.61 -0.75
N ALA A 133 10.90 -9.57 -0.61
CA ALA A 133 9.99 -9.44 -1.74
C ALA A 133 10.21 -8.10 -2.46
N ASP A 134 10.44 -7.02 -1.70
CA ASP A 134 10.74 -5.69 -2.25
C ASP A 134 12.06 -5.68 -3.01
N TRP A 135 13.11 -6.29 -2.48
CA TRP A 135 14.39 -6.44 -3.16
C TRP A 135 14.29 -7.22 -4.47
N HIS A 136 13.52 -8.27 -4.49
CA HIS A 136 13.31 -9.02 -5.71
C HIS A 136 12.51 -8.22 -6.75
N GLN A 137 11.57 -7.36 -6.35
CA GLN A 137 10.89 -6.45 -7.26
C GLN A 137 11.87 -5.44 -7.89
N VAL A 138 12.82 -4.94 -7.13
CA VAL A 138 13.90 -4.08 -7.65
C VAL A 138 14.76 -4.87 -8.66
N TYR A 139 15.12 -6.11 -8.35
CA TYR A 139 15.82 -7.00 -9.27
C TYR A 139 15.05 -7.21 -10.58
N LEU A 140 13.77 -7.58 -10.51
CA LEU A 140 12.93 -7.77 -11.68
C LEU A 140 12.79 -6.48 -12.52
N ARG A 141 12.74 -5.32 -11.87
CA ARG A 141 12.68 -4.04 -12.54
C ARG A 141 13.92 -3.83 -13.41
N TYR A 142 15.12 -4.04 -12.89
CA TYR A 142 16.36 -3.94 -13.67
C TYR A 142 16.42 -4.98 -14.78
N LYS A 143 16.02 -6.21 -14.52
CA LYS A 143 15.96 -7.27 -15.53
C LYS A 143 15.00 -6.91 -16.67
N ASN A 144 13.81 -6.39 -16.36
CA ASN A 144 12.84 -5.94 -17.37
C ASN A 144 13.31 -4.69 -18.14
N MET A 145 14.24 -3.93 -17.60
CA MET A 145 14.91 -2.81 -18.29
C MET A 145 16.03 -3.29 -19.21
N GLY A 146 16.29 -4.59 -19.30
CA GLY A 146 17.35 -5.16 -20.14
C GLY A 146 18.76 -5.03 -19.56
N VAL A 147 18.87 -4.78 -18.25
CA VAL A 147 20.17 -4.71 -17.57
C VAL A 147 20.75 -6.13 -17.47
N GLU A 148 22.03 -6.28 -17.82
CA GLU A 148 22.78 -7.55 -17.69
C GLU A 148 22.83 -8.04 -16.23
N GLU A 149 22.69 -9.32 -16.01
CA GLU A 149 22.50 -9.93 -14.68
C GLU A 149 23.64 -9.60 -13.70
N GLU A 150 24.87 -9.53 -14.23
CA GLU A 150 26.06 -9.16 -13.44
C GLU A 150 25.98 -7.72 -12.90
N LYS A 151 25.45 -6.79 -13.71
CA LYS A 151 25.25 -5.39 -13.32
C LYS A 151 24.06 -5.20 -12.38
N ILE A 152 23.04 -6.07 -12.44
CA ILE A 152 21.90 -5.99 -11.52
C ILE A 152 22.38 -6.13 -10.07
N SER A 153 23.29 -7.04 -9.79
CA SER A 153 23.85 -7.23 -8.44
C SER A 153 24.55 -5.97 -7.92
N GLU A 154 25.30 -5.29 -8.79
CA GLU A 154 25.97 -4.02 -8.44
C GLU A 154 24.96 -2.92 -8.17
N TYR A 155 23.96 -2.75 -9.04
CA TYR A 155 22.89 -1.74 -8.85
C TYR A 155 22.03 -1.99 -7.61
N MET A 156 21.77 -3.26 -7.28
CA MET A 156 21.05 -3.59 -6.05
C MET A 156 21.88 -3.25 -4.81
N LYS A 157 23.20 -3.48 -4.87
CA LYS A 157 24.11 -3.09 -3.80
C LYS A 157 24.09 -1.57 -3.59
N GLU A 158 24.26 -0.81 -4.67
CA GLU A 158 24.21 0.65 -4.63
C GLU A 158 22.86 1.16 -4.09
N PHE A 159 21.77 0.53 -4.49
CA PHE A 159 20.43 0.89 -4.00
C PHE A 159 20.32 0.66 -2.49
N GLY A 160 20.82 -0.46 -1.98
CA GLY A 160 20.84 -0.74 -0.54
C GLY A 160 21.71 0.20 0.26
N GLU A 161 22.88 0.54 -0.27
CA GLU A 161 23.77 1.51 0.36
C GLU A 161 23.13 2.91 0.40
N ARG A 162 22.47 3.32 -0.69
CA ARG A 162 21.70 4.57 -0.74
C ARG A 162 20.53 4.56 0.23
N LEU A 163 19.76 3.49 0.27
CA LEU A 163 18.64 3.36 1.20
C LEU A 163 19.11 3.49 2.65
N ASN A 164 20.17 2.78 3.03
CA ASN A 164 20.75 2.88 4.36
C ASN A 164 21.31 4.28 4.65
N MET A 165 21.95 4.91 3.67
CA MET A 165 22.47 6.28 3.80
C MET A 165 21.37 7.29 4.11
N TYR A 166 20.16 7.11 3.55
CA TYR A 166 19.03 8.02 3.79
C TYR A 166 18.18 7.63 5.00
N LEU A 167 18.09 6.34 5.32
CA LEU A 167 17.28 5.84 6.43
C LEU A 167 17.97 6.09 7.79
N ALA A 168 19.27 5.80 7.89
CA ALA A 168 20.01 5.94 9.15
C ALA A 168 19.93 7.35 9.78
N PRO A 169 20.01 8.47 9.03
CA PRO A 169 19.80 9.80 9.59
C PRO A 169 18.39 9.98 10.18
N LEU A 170 17.36 9.41 9.54
CA LEU A 170 15.99 9.47 10.04
C LEU A 170 15.81 8.60 11.28
N GLU A 171 16.40 7.42 11.32
CA GLU A 171 16.39 6.54 12.50
C GLU A 171 17.09 7.19 13.72
N ASN A 172 18.05 8.08 13.49
CA ASN A 172 18.67 8.86 14.58
C ASN A 172 17.72 9.91 15.14
N LEU A 173 16.82 10.48 14.32
CA LEU A 173 15.92 11.59 14.68
C LEU A 173 14.53 11.11 15.10
N TYR A 174 14.07 9.99 14.57
CA TYR A 174 12.72 9.49 14.72
C TYR A 174 12.69 8.05 15.18
N GLU A 175 11.69 7.70 15.97
CA GLU A 175 11.21 6.34 16.11
C GLU A 175 10.33 6.05 14.88
N ILE A 176 10.60 4.95 14.19
CA ILE A 176 9.93 4.62 12.94
C ILE A 176 9.08 3.39 13.14
N GLU A 177 7.78 3.51 12.91
CA GLU A 177 6.80 2.43 12.98
C GLU A 177 6.17 2.18 11.62
N CYS A 178 6.33 0.97 11.10
CA CYS A 178 5.79 0.57 9.80
C CYS A 178 4.64 -0.40 9.96
N TYR A 179 3.51 -0.08 9.34
CA TYR A 179 2.33 -0.93 9.25
C TYR A 179 2.10 -1.30 7.79
N THR A 180 2.64 -2.45 7.42
CA THR A 180 2.57 -2.96 6.06
C THR A 180 1.42 -3.94 5.89
N SER A 181 1.15 -4.30 4.66
CA SER A 181 0.16 -5.30 4.30
C SER A 181 0.39 -6.63 5.05
N ARG A 182 -0.68 -7.14 5.65
CA ARG A 182 -0.69 -8.38 6.44
C ARG A 182 -1.82 -9.28 5.97
N GLN A 183 -1.74 -10.57 6.31
CA GLN A 183 -2.85 -11.49 6.11
C GLN A 183 -3.90 -11.41 7.20
N ASP A 184 -3.44 -11.24 8.42
CA ASP A 184 -4.33 -11.21 9.57
C ASP A 184 -4.81 -9.79 9.81
N LYS A 185 -6.08 -9.67 10.19
CA LYS A 185 -6.68 -8.41 10.60
C LYS A 185 -5.97 -7.88 11.83
N LEU A 186 -5.48 -6.65 11.73
CA LEU A 186 -4.90 -5.93 12.84
C LEU A 186 -5.97 -5.04 13.49
N TYR A 187 -6.22 -5.26 14.77
CA TYR A 187 -7.11 -4.44 15.58
C TYR A 187 -6.28 -3.55 16.48
N LEU A 188 -6.23 -2.26 16.15
CA LEU A 188 -5.54 -1.24 16.93
C LEU A 188 -6.36 -0.92 18.18
N GLY A 189 -5.71 -0.93 19.36
CA GLY A 189 -6.34 -0.58 20.63
C GLY A 189 -6.98 -1.74 21.40
N GLU A 190 -7.75 -1.37 22.42
CA GLU A 190 -8.34 -2.29 23.39
C GLU A 190 -9.32 -3.28 22.73
N LYS A 191 -9.09 -4.57 22.96
CA LYS A 191 -9.94 -5.64 22.41
C LYS A 191 -11.27 -5.76 23.14
N ASP A 192 -11.26 -5.57 24.47
CA ASP A 192 -12.46 -5.62 25.29
C ASP A 192 -13.32 -4.37 25.08
N LYS A 193 -14.44 -4.54 24.40
CA LYS A 193 -15.39 -3.44 24.11
C LYS A 193 -15.91 -2.70 25.35
N SER A 194 -15.85 -3.32 26.53
CA SER A 194 -16.30 -2.69 27.78
C SER A 194 -15.30 -1.69 28.34
N LYS A 195 -14.01 -1.84 27.98
CA LYS A 195 -12.90 -1.00 28.44
C LYS A 195 -12.48 0.06 27.44
N ARG A 196 -13.05 0.05 26.22
CA ARG A 196 -12.66 1.00 25.19
C ARG A 196 -12.95 2.44 25.57
N VAL A 197 -11.97 3.29 25.31
CA VAL A 197 -12.08 4.75 25.39
C VAL A 197 -11.91 5.29 23.96
N CYS A 198 -12.84 6.13 23.53
CA CYS A 198 -12.73 6.72 22.20
C CYS A 198 -11.59 7.74 22.18
N ARG A 199 -10.62 7.54 21.32
CA ARG A 199 -9.43 8.39 21.14
C ARG A 199 -9.77 9.83 20.71
N PHE A 200 -10.89 9.99 19.99
CA PHE A 200 -11.31 11.27 19.41
C PHE A 200 -12.21 12.10 20.33
N CYS A 201 -13.16 11.50 21.01
CA CYS A 201 -14.07 12.21 21.91
C CYS A 201 -13.85 11.93 23.40
N GLY A 202 -12.89 11.07 23.75
CA GLY A 202 -12.58 10.70 25.14
C GLY A 202 -13.69 9.94 25.87
N SER A 203 -14.77 9.56 25.17
CA SER A 203 -15.95 8.96 25.82
C SER A 203 -15.85 7.44 25.89
N THR A 204 -16.51 6.87 26.91
CA THR A 204 -16.61 5.42 27.18
C THR A 204 -18.08 5.01 27.21
N LYS A 205 -18.35 3.69 27.29
CA LYS A 205 -19.69 3.18 27.61
C LYS A 205 -20.12 3.65 29.01
N PRO A 206 -21.43 3.93 29.24
CA PRO A 206 -22.55 3.81 28.29
C PRO A 206 -22.76 5.04 27.39
N LYS A 207 -21.97 6.12 27.56
CA LYS A 207 -22.14 7.37 26.82
C LYS A 207 -22.00 7.19 25.29
N VAL A 208 -21.13 6.29 24.86
CA VAL A 208 -20.92 5.91 23.45
C VAL A 208 -20.93 4.39 23.29
N THR A 209 -21.06 3.93 22.04
CA THR A 209 -21.01 2.52 21.70
C THR A 209 -19.84 2.23 20.76
N PHE A 210 -19.43 0.94 20.70
CA PHE A 210 -18.35 0.40 19.86
C PHE A 210 -18.87 -0.87 19.17
N LYS A 211 -20.00 -0.79 18.50
CA LYS A 211 -20.66 -1.92 17.83
C LYS A 211 -20.03 -2.17 16.47
N ASP A 212 -19.80 -1.10 15.74
CA ASP A 212 -19.26 -1.12 14.39
C ASP A 212 -17.77 -1.46 14.40
N ALA A 213 -17.31 -2.09 13.33
CA ALA A 213 -15.90 -2.32 13.09
C ALA A 213 -15.34 -1.10 12.34
N ALA A 214 -14.92 -0.07 13.09
CA ALA A 214 -14.30 1.10 12.49
C ALA A 214 -12.98 0.72 11.79
N HIS A 215 -12.74 1.31 10.62
CA HIS A 215 -11.52 1.11 9.86
C HIS A 215 -10.50 2.22 10.18
N ALA A 216 -9.24 1.84 10.47
CA ALA A 216 -8.16 2.82 10.69
C ALA A 216 -7.87 3.63 9.41
N ILE A 217 -7.85 2.95 8.28
CA ILE A 217 -7.82 3.51 6.92
C ILE A 217 -9.16 3.19 6.29
N PRO A 218 -9.89 4.13 5.67
CA PRO A 218 -11.18 3.85 5.07
C PRO A 218 -11.19 2.66 4.10
N LEU A 219 -12.23 1.83 4.15
CA LEU A 219 -12.41 0.69 3.25
C LEU A 219 -12.37 1.09 1.77
N ALA A 220 -12.89 2.28 1.46
CA ALA A 220 -12.89 2.84 0.10
C ALA A 220 -11.49 3.08 -0.47
N LEU A 221 -10.46 3.08 0.38
CA LEU A 221 -9.04 3.22 0.02
C LEU A 221 -8.32 1.87 -0.05
N GLY A 222 -9.06 0.76 -0.10
CA GLY A 222 -8.51 -0.60 -0.25
C GLY A 222 -8.13 -1.29 1.06
N ASN A 223 -8.46 -0.72 2.21
CA ASN A 223 -8.13 -1.33 3.50
C ASN A 223 -9.12 -2.43 3.89
N HIS A 224 -8.60 -3.64 4.08
CA HIS A 224 -9.38 -4.79 4.57
C HIS A 224 -8.82 -5.39 5.87
N ILE A 225 -7.71 -4.83 6.39
CA ILE A 225 -6.93 -5.44 7.46
C ILE A 225 -6.78 -4.57 8.71
N PHE A 226 -6.73 -3.24 8.58
CA PHE A 226 -6.51 -2.34 9.72
C PHE A 226 -7.83 -1.85 10.31
N PHE A 227 -8.14 -2.30 11.52
CA PHE A 227 -9.35 -1.94 12.27
C PHE A 227 -8.99 -1.07 13.47
N ASN A 228 -9.87 -0.13 13.81
CA ASN A 228 -9.65 0.87 14.85
C ASN A 228 -10.61 0.65 16.04
N ASN A 229 -10.13 0.02 17.10
CA ASN A 229 -10.88 -0.13 18.34
C ASN A 229 -10.93 1.14 19.21
N TYR A 230 -10.12 2.15 18.85
CA TYR A 230 -10.10 3.45 19.53
C TYR A 230 -11.22 4.39 19.09
N GLU A 231 -12.08 3.99 18.18
CA GLU A 231 -13.07 4.85 17.56
C GLU A 231 -14.48 4.37 17.91
N CYS A 232 -15.28 5.23 18.57
CA CYS A 232 -16.67 4.91 18.86
C CYS A 232 -17.58 5.12 17.64
N ASP A 233 -18.77 4.51 17.67
CA ASP A 233 -19.71 4.55 16.54
C ASP A 233 -20.08 5.97 16.13
N SER A 234 -20.24 6.91 17.09
CA SER A 234 -20.55 8.31 16.80
C SER A 234 -19.41 9.04 16.08
N CYS A 235 -18.15 8.80 16.49
CA CYS A 235 -16.99 9.40 15.82
C CYS A 235 -16.78 8.76 14.45
N ASN A 236 -16.94 7.44 14.32
CA ASN A 236 -16.86 6.73 13.05
C ASN A 236 -17.88 7.27 12.04
N HIS A 237 -19.12 7.52 12.49
CA HIS A 237 -20.15 8.13 11.66
C HIS A 237 -19.78 9.56 11.24
N PHE A 238 -19.33 10.38 12.20
CA PHE A 238 -18.87 11.76 11.92
C PHE A 238 -17.75 11.78 10.87
N PHE A 239 -16.71 10.97 11.03
CA PHE A 239 -15.61 10.91 10.06
C PHE A 239 -16.08 10.39 8.70
N GLY A 240 -16.93 9.37 8.69
CA GLY A 240 -17.46 8.75 7.46
C GLY A 240 -18.34 9.71 6.64
N GLU A 241 -19.02 10.67 7.26
CA GLU A 241 -19.90 11.62 6.58
C GLU A 241 -19.25 12.97 6.30
N GLU A 242 -18.44 13.48 7.25
CA GLU A 242 -17.98 14.87 7.19
C GLU A 242 -16.53 15.03 6.71
N ILE A 243 -15.70 14.00 6.81
CA ILE A 243 -14.26 14.12 6.64
C ILE A 243 -13.74 13.19 5.53
N GLU A 244 -13.93 11.88 5.66
CA GLU A 244 -13.36 10.87 4.75
C GLU A 244 -13.84 10.97 3.30
N PRO A 245 -15.09 11.43 3.00
CA PRO A 245 -15.51 11.63 1.62
C PRO A 245 -14.63 12.62 0.86
N HIS A 246 -14.08 13.64 1.53
CA HIS A 246 -13.24 14.65 0.91
C HIS A 246 -11.86 14.10 0.51
N LEU A 247 -11.26 13.22 1.32
CA LEU A 247 -10.04 12.49 0.95
C LEU A 247 -10.31 11.59 -0.24
N ARG A 248 -11.40 10.83 -0.22
CA ARG A 248 -11.79 9.95 -1.32
C ARG A 248 -11.98 10.72 -2.63
N GLN A 249 -12.61 11.90 -2.59
CA GLN A 249 -12.81 12.71 -3.79
C GLN A 249 -11.50 13.32 -4.29
N TRP A 250 -10.64 13.80 -3.39
CA TRP A 250 -9.32 14.32 -3.77
C TRP A 250 -8.50 13.31 -4.58
N ILE A 251 -8.52 12.03 -4.19
CA ILE A 251 -7.74 10.97 -4.87
C ILE A 251 -8.63 10.03 -5.72
N ALA A 252 -9.85 10.44 -6.07
CA ALA A 252 -10.82 9.58 -6.76
C ALA A 252 -10.26 8.98 -8.06
N THR A 253 -9.51 9.77 -8.82
CA THR A 253 -8.86 9.33 -10.06
C THR A 253 -7.86 8.19 -9.79
N MET A 254 -7.10 8.29 -8.71
CA MET A 254 -6.13 7.26 -8.34
C MET A 254 -6.82 5.98 -7.86
N ILE A 255 -7.89 6.09 -7.06
CA ILE A 255 -8.73 4.95 -6.67
C ILE A 255 -9.23 4.21 -7.91
N PHE A 256 -9.70 4.94 -8.90
CA PHE A 256 -10.24 4.38 -10.13
C PHE A 256 -9.16 3.68 -10.97
N PHE A 257 -8.07 4.36 -11.31
CA PHE A 257 -7.03 3.80 -12.16
C PHE A 257 -6.22 2.67 -11.49
N SER A 258 -6.05 2.70 -10.18
CA SER A 258 -5.48 1.59 -9.42
C SER A 258 -6.48 0.44 -9.21
N ARG A 259 -7.74 0.60 -9.66
CA ARG A 259 -8.82 -0.37 -9.46
C ARG A 259 -9.02 -0.75 -7.99
N THR A 260 -8.79 0.20 -7.10
CA THR A 260 -8.98 -0.01 -5.67
C THR A 260 -10.44 -0.26 -5.37
N ARG A 261 -10.72 -1.38 -4.69
CA ARG A 261 -12.08 -1.83 -4.42
C ARG A 261 -12.55 -1.38 -3.05
N GLY A 262 -13.67 -0.68 -3.02
CA GLY A 262 -14.46 -0.48 -1.82
C GLY A 262 -15.49 -1.60 -1.61
N ARG A 263 -16.51 -1.34 -0.80
CA ARG A 263 -17.58 -2.32 -0.50
C ARG A 263 -18.32 -2.81 -1.76
N SER A 264 -18.56 -1.93 -2.71
CA SER A 264 -19.34 -2.21 -3.94
C SER A 264 -18.47 -2.37 -5.20
N GLY A 265 -17.16 -2.62 -5.03
CA GLY A 265 -16.22 -2.72 -6.14
C GLY A 265 -15.45 -1.41 -6.40
N VAL A 266 -14.92 -1.27 -7.62
CA VAL A 266 -14.24 -0.03 -8.06
C VAL A 266 -15.30 1.05 -8.26
N PRO A 267 -15.20 2.22 -7.60
CA PRO A 267 -16.20 3.28 -7.76
C PRO A 267 -16.12 3.91 -9.15
N ASP A 268 -17.28 4.28 -9.68
CA ASP A 268 -17.35 5.07 -10.91
C ASP A 268 -16.83 6.49 -10.66
N LEU A 269 -16.14 7.07 -11.66
CA LEU A 269 -15.81 8.49 -11.68
C LEU A 269 -16.92 9.24 -12.41
N ILE A 270 -17.60 10.14 -11.69
CA ILE A 270 -18.73 10.91 -12.21
C ILE A 270 -18.31 12.34 -12.44
N PHE A 271 -18.61 12.85 -13.62
CA PHE A 271 -18.34 14.21 -14.06
C PHE A 271 -19.61 14.86 -14.63
N GLU A 272 -19.60 16.17 -14.81
CA GLU A 272 -20.72 16.92 -15.36
C GLU A 272 -21.15 16.36 -16.73
N ASN A 273 -20.20 16.11 -17.62
CA ASN A 273 -20.44 15.71 -19.00
C ASN A 273 -20.27 14.19 -19.25
N GLY A 274 -20.15 13.38 -18.20
CA GLY A 274 -19.99 11.95 -18.39
C GLY A 274 -19.53 11.20 -17.15
N MET A 275 -19.14 9.97 -17.37
CA MET A 275 -18.59 9.10 -16.31
C MET A 275 -17.56 8.12 -16.87
N MET A 276 -16.71 7.65 -16.00
CA MET A 276 -15.82 6.53 -16.26
C MET A 276 -16.21 5.35 -15.37
N LYS A 277 -16.32 4.17 -15.96
CA LYS A 277 -16.63 2.91 -15.28
C LYS A 277 -15.53 1.89 -15.52
N TYR A 278 -15.37 0.99 -14.59
CA TYR A 278 -14.51 -0.17 -14.78
C TYR A 278 -15.36 -1.45 -14.84
N ASP A 279 -15.29 -2.14 -15.98
CA ASP A 279 -15.91 -3.45 -16.16
C ASP A 279 -14.92 -4.53 -15.68
N ASN A 280 -15.25 -5.16 -14.54
CA ASN A 280 -14.40 -6.19 -13.94
C ASN A 280 -14.31 -7.46 -14.79
N ASP A 281 -15.39 -7.83 -15.49
CA ASP A 281 -15.47 -9.09 -16.25
C ASP A 281 -14.64 -8.99 -17.52
N LYS A 282 -14.68 -7.83 -18.16
CA LYS A 282 -13.96 -7.58 -19.41
C LYS A 282 -12.59 -6.93 -19.20
N ASN A 283 -12.25 -6.54 -17.95
CA ASN A 283 -11.02 -5.83 -17.61
C ASN A 283 -10.83 -4.53 -18.43
N LEU A 284 -11.92 -3.78 -18.63
CA LEU A 284 -11.96 -2.60 -19.49
C LEU A 284 -12.38 -1.34 -18.71
N PHE A 285 -11.77 -0.22 -19.07
CA PHE A 285 -12.28 1.10 -18.70
C PHE A 285 -13.28 1.57 -19.77
N ILE A 286 -14.48 1.93 -19.33
CA ILE A 286 -15.56 2.41 -20.18
C ILE A 286 -15.77 3.89 -19.88
N ILE A 287 -15.70 4.73 -20.93
CA ILE A 287 -15.98 6.16 -20.82
C ILE A 287 -17.36 6.40 -21.47
N VAL A 288 -18.27 6.93 -20.67
CA VAL A 288 -19.60 7.32 -21.12
C VAL A 288 -19.66 8.85 -21.12
N GLN A 289 -19.73 9.47 -22.28
CA GLN A 289 -19.85 10.91 -22.42
C GLN A 289 -21.31 11.28 -22.69
N LYS A 290 -21.85 12.27 -21.98
CA LYS A 290 -23.14 12.88 -22.30
C LYS A 290 -22.91 13.79 -23.52
N GLY A 291 -23.22 13.32 -24.70
CA GLY A 291 -23.06 14.09 -25.93
C GLY A 291 -24.37 14.63 -26.44
N ASN A 292 -24.40 15.87 -26.87
CA ASN A 292 -25.34 16.30 -27.90
C ASN A 292 -24.97 15.50 -29.16
N GLY A 293 -25.84 14.58 -29.57
CA GLY A 293 -25.61 13.61 -30.63
C GLY A 293 -25.27 14.20 -32.01
N THR A 294 -24.07 14.69 -32.15
CA THR A 294 -23.44 14.94 -33.46
C THR A 294 -22.32 13.94 -33.69
N GLY A 295 -22.54 12.70 -33.28
CA GLY A 295 -21.68 11.58 -33.63
C GLY A 295 -21.81 11.31 -35.13
N LYS A 296 -21.01 11.94 -35.94
CA LYS A 296 -20.64 11.36 -37.24
C LYS A 296 -19.81 10.14 -36.89
N ASP A 297 -20.31 8.96 -37.26
CA ASP A 297 -19.49 7.75 -37.30
C ASP A 297 -18.19 8.09 -38.00
N PRO A 298 -17.02 7.75 -37.48
CA PRO A 298 -15.78 7.90 -38.23
C PRO A 298 -15.88 6.94 -39.41
N LYS A 299 -16.28 7.47 -40.56
CA LYS A 299 -16.17 6.74 -41.83
C LYS A 299 -14.69 6.47 -42.04
N THR A 300 -14.37 5.21 -42.12
CA THR A 300 -13.10 4.64 -42.57
C THR A 300 -12.78 5.11 -43.98
N ASP A 301 -12.18 6.26 -44.12
CA ASP A 301 -11.46 6.71 -45.30
C ASP A 301 -10.04 7.07 -44.82
N GLY A 302 -9.13 6.10 -44.86
CA GLY A 302 -7.69 6.20 -45.00
C GLY A 302 -6.86 7.30 -44.33
N GLN A 303 -7.46 8.20 -43.56
CA GLN A 303 -6.78 9.22 -42.78
C GLN A 303 -6.61 8.79 -41.34
N GLU A 304 -5.43 8.98 -40.78
CA GLU A 304 -5.14 8.75 -39.35
C GLU A 304 -6.22 9.44 -38.50
N ALA A 305 -7.03 8.66 -37.81
CA ALA A 305 -8.06 9.21 -36.94
C ALA A 305 -7.37 9.97 -35.80
N GLU A 306 -7.53 11.29 -35.76
CA GLU A 306 -7.19 12.08 -34.57
C GLU A 306 -7.97 11.51 -33.38
N ILE A 307 -7.25 11.06 -32.35
CA ILE A 307 -7.89 10.56 -31.16
C ILE A 307 -8.50 11.76 -30.43
N PRO A 308 -9.82 11.79 -30.22
CA PRO A 308 -10.46 12.96 -29.68
C PRO A 308 -10.02 13.21 -28.23
N LEU A 309 -9.76 14.46 -27.91
CA LEU A 309 -9.65 14.93 -26.53
C LEU A 309 -10.99 14.74 -25.84
N ILE A 310 -11.06 13.90 -24.81
CA ILE A 310 -12.27 13.70 -24.03
C ILE A 310 -12.25 14.63 -22.82
N GLN A 311 -13.15 15.62 -22.83
CA GLN A 311 -13.37 16.56 -21.73
C GLN A 311 -14.61 16.15 -20.94
N LEU A 312 -14.41 15.60 -19.74
CA LEU A 312 -15.50 15.14 -18.89
C LEU A 312 -16.14 16.25 -18.04
N GLY A 313 -15.52 17.44 -18.01
CA GLY A 313 -16.00 18.58 -17.23
C GLY A 313 -15.65 18.47 -15.73
N ASP A 314 -16.48 19.11 -14.93
CA ASP A 314 -16.28 19.18 -13.49
C ASP A 314 -16.69 17.87 -12.81
N GLY A 315 -15.86 17.39 -11.88
CA GLY A 315 -16.11 16.19 -11.08
C GLY A 315 -16.85 16.54 -9.76
N THR A 316 -16.89 15.60 -8.85
CA THR A 316 -17.49 15.80 -7.53
C THR A 316 -16.61 16.74 -6.69
N PRO A 317 -17.14 17.81 -6.11
CA PRO A 317 -16.37 18.74 -5.32
C PRO A 317 -15.92 18.15 -3.98
N TYR A 318 -14.79 18.65 -3.46
CA TYR A 318 -14.26 18.31 -2.14
C TYR A 318 -13.70 19.55 -1.44
N ILE A 319 -13.56 19.49 -0.12
CA ILE A 319 -12.96 20.54 0.70
C ILE A 319 -11.53 20.07 1.05
N PRO A 320 -10.46 20.77 0.58
CA PRO A 320 -9.08 20.36 0.79
C PRO A 320 -8.69 20.18 2.25
N SER A 321 -9.05 21.08 3.14
CA SER A 321 -8.74 20.96 4.56
C SER A 321 -9.36 19.74 5.22
N LYS A 322 -10.53 19.33 4.78
CA LYS A 322 -11.16 18.08 5.26
C LYS A 322 -10.44 16.84 4.71
N ALA A 323 -9.88 16.90 3.50
CA ALA A 323 -9.03 15.82 3.00
C ALA A 323 -7.76 15.67 3.86
N TYR A 324 -7.14 16.79 4.27
CA TYR A 324 -6.02 16.76 5.20
C TYR A 324 -6.42 16.17 6.57
N LYS A 325 -7.56 16.59 7.12
CA LYS A 325 -8.08 16.03 8.38
C LYS A 325 -8.26 14.52 8.31
N ALA A 326 -8.71 13.99 7.16
CA ALA A 326 -8.84 12.55 6.95
C ALA A 326 -7.48 11.83 6.95
N LEU A 327 -6.46 12.39 6.31
CA LEU A 327 -5.09 11.87 6.37
C LEU A 327 -4.57 11.83 7.82
N VAL A 328 -4.80 12.90 8.58
CA VAL A 328 -4.37 12.98 9.99
C VAL A 328 -5.16 12.00 10.87
N LYS A 329 -6.46 11.85 10.65
CA LYS A 329 -7.29 10.83 11.34
C LYS A 329 -6.71 9.43 11.13
N ILE A 330 -6.31 9.12 9.89
CA ILE A 330 -5.65 7.85 9.59
C ILE A 330 -4.39 7.70 10.44
N ALA A 331 -3.46 8.65 10.39
CA ALA A 331 -2.22 8.57 11.14
C ALA A 331 -2.46 8.44 12.65
N LEU A 332 -3.38 9.24 13.22
CA LEU A 332 -3.72 9.18 14.65
C LEU A 332 -4.26 7.80 15.06
N SER A 333 -4.86 7.04 14.16
CA SER A 333 -5.33 5.68 14.47
C SER A 333 -4.19 4.72 14.82
N PHE A 334 -2.97 4.99 14.33
CA PHE A 334 -1.79 4.17 14.51
C PHE A 334 -0.82 4.71 15.58
N ILE A 335 -1.02 5.92 16.09
CA ILE A 335 -0.17 6.48 17.15
C ILE A 335 -0.28 5.62 18.43
N PRO A 336 0.84 5.26 19.09
CA PRO A 336 0.83 4.58 20.38
C PRO A 336 0.09 5.37 21.47
N ASP A 337 -0.61 4.68 22.36
CA ASP A 337 -1.45 5.30 23.41
C ASP A 337 -0.65 6.25 24.31
N GLU A 338 0.56 5.87 24.67
CA GLU A 338 1.46 6.66 25.51
C GLU A 338 1.87 8.00 24.87
N LYS A 339 1.81 8.10 23.55
CA LYS A 339 2.17 9.32 22.79
C LYS A 339 0.97 10.19 22.45
N MET A 340 -0.27 9.68 22.62
CA MET A 340 -1.49 10.41 22.22
C MET A 340 -1.68 11.77 22.90
N LYS A 341 -1.14 11.95 24.10
CA LYS A 341 -1.19 13.24 24.81
C LYS A 341 -0.57 14.38 23.99
N MET A 342 0.45 14.09 23.19
CA MET A 342 1.10 15.09 22.33
C MET A 342 0.17 15.63 21.22
N PHE A 343 -0.91 14.91 20.92
CA PHE A 343 -1.83 15.21 19.82
C PHE A 343 -3.19 15.77 20.25
N GLU A 344 -3.35 16.23 21.50
CA GLU A 344 -4.64 16.77 21.98
C GLU A 344 -5.13 17.94 21.12
N ASN A 345 -4.26 18.87 20.73
CA ASN A 345 -4.60 19.97 19.85
C ASN A 345 -4.94 19.49 18.43
N THR A 346 -4.26 18.47 17.95
CA THR A 346 -4.52 17.83 16.66
C THR A 346 -5.90 17.18 16.65
N VAL A 347 -6.23 16.41 17.70
CA VAL A 347 -7.56 15.80 17.88
C VAL A 347 -8.64 16.86 17.93
N SER A 348 -8.44 17.93 18.72
CA SER A 348 -9.37 19.07 18.80
C SER A 348 -9.61 19.69 17.41
N TRP A 349 -8.55 19.87 16.63
CA TRP A 349 -8.63 20.42 15.29
C TRP A 349 -9.41 19.53 14.30
N ILE A 350 -9.14 18.22 14.28
CA ILE A 350 -9.87 17.34 13.33
C ILE A 350 -11.36 17.23 13.68
N MET A 351 -11.71 17.36 14.97
CA MET A 351 -13.10 17.33 15.43
C MET A 351 -13.83 18.66 15.24
N ASN A 352 -13.13 19.78 15.04
CA ASN A 352 -13.71 21.08 14.81
C ASN A 352 -14.00 21.31 13.32
N LYS A 353 -15.27 21.56 12.96
CA LYS A 353 -15.70 21.73 11.56
C LYS A 353 -15.19 23.05 10.93
N GLU A 354 -14.98 24.09 11.72
CA GLU A 354 -14.78 25.47 11.26
C GLU A 354 -13.35 26.00 11.46
N ASP A 355 -12.40 25.12 11.76
CA ASP A 355 -11.02 25.54 12.00
C ASP A 355 -10.28 25.84 10.68
N ASN A 356 -9.87 27.08 10.50
CA ASN A 356 -9.29 27.64 9.27
C ASN A 356 -7.78 27.88 9.38
N ARG A 357 -7.08 27.17 10.26
CA ARG A 357 -5.63 27.32 10.40
C ARG A 357 -4.89 26.87 9.14
N ASP A 358 -3.79 27.57 8.84
CA ASP A 358 -2.89 27.15 7.77
C ASP A 358 -2.26 25.79 8.09
N LEU A 359 -2.17 24.93 7.07
CA LEU A 359 -1.65 23.59 7.16
C LEU A 359 -0.31 23.48 6.42
N PRO A 360 0.61 22.62 6.89
CA PRO A 360 1.78 22.26 6.11
C PRO A 360 1.38 21.69 4.74
N LYS A 361 2.21 21.90 3.73
CA LYS A 361 2.02 21.20 2.46
C LYS A 361 2.11 19.70 2.66
N ILE A 362 1.41 18.96 1.82
CA ILE A 362 1.67 17.54 1.64
C ILE A 362 2.59 17.33 0.44
N ALA A 363 3.44 16.32 0.52
CA ALA A 363 4.16 15.82 -0.62
C ALA A 363 3.49 14.55 -1.12
N TYR A 364 3.29 14.40 -2.43
CA TYR A 364 2.79 13.17 -2.99
C TYR A 364 3.49 12.81 -4.30
N MET A 365 3.57 11.51 -4.55
CA MET A 365 4.13 10.97 -5.78
C MET A 365 3.19 9.90 -6.34
N LEU A 366 3.03 9.88 -7.65
CA LEU A 366 2.27 8.83 -8.33
C LEU A 366 3.20 7.65 -8.63
N SER A 367 2.75 6.45 -8.35
CA SER A 367 3.50 5.26 -8.72
C SER A 367 3.63 5.16 -10.24
N ALA A 368 4.85 5.02 -10.74
CA ALA A 368 5.13 4.87 -12.16
C ALA A 368 4.52 3.59 -12.76
N LYS A 369 4.26 2.59 -11.93
CA LYS A 369 3.55 1.36 -12.30
C LYS A 369 2.39 1.15 -11.33
N PRO A 370 1.15 1.41 -11.74
CA PRO A 370 0.01 1.24 -10.86
C PRO A 370 -0.08 -0.23 -10.43
N VAL A 371 0.04 -0.46 -9.14
CA VAL A 371 -0.30 -1.73 -8.52
C VAL A 371 -1.82 -1.81 -8.49
N MET A 372 -2.38 -2.90 -9.04
CA MET A 372 -3.83 -3.06 -9.06
C MET A 372 -4.35 -3.48 -7.69
N ASN A 373 -5.32 -2.69 -7.17
CA ASN A 373 -5.95 -2.92 -5.88
C ASN A 373 -4.92 -3.07 -4.73
N PRO A 374 -4.01 -2.11 -4.55
CA PRO A 374 -2.98 -2.19 -3.53
C PRO A 374 -3.59 -2.13 -2.14
N GLN A 375 -3.06 -2.91 -1.21
CA GLN A 375 -3.35 -2.73 0.21
C GLN A 375 -2.64 -1.45 0.69
N PRO A 376 -3.29 -0.59 1.47
CA PRO A 376 -2.63 0.59 2.01
C PRO A 376 -1.59 0.21 3.07
N GLU A 377 -0.51 0.99 3.11
CA GLU A 377 0.58 0.86 4.07
C GLU A 377 0.87 2.23 4.67
N ILE A 378 1.19 2.27 5.96
CA ILE A 378 1.53 3.51 6.64
C ILE A 378 2.82 3.35 7.44
N THR A 379 3.69 4.35 7.33
CA THR A 379 4.87 4.50 8.17
C THR A 379 4.75 5.78 8.97
N LEU A 380 4.94 5.68 10.28
CA LEU A 380 4.98 6.81 11.20
C LEU A 380 6.42 7.10 11.60
N PHE A 381 6.74 8.37 11.62
CA PHE A 381 7.99 8.92 12.11
C PHE A 381 7.68 9.80 13.32
N LEU A 382 8.04 9.37 14.51
CA LEU A 382 7.80 10.06 15.77
C LEU A 382 9.12 10.58 16.31
N ARG A 383 9.28 11.91 16.42
CA ARG A 383 10.52 12.54 16.84
C ARG A 383 10.94 12.07 18.23
N LYS A 384 12.19 11.65 18.35
CA LYS A 384 12.82 11.28 19.62
C LYS A 384 13.01 12.52 20.52
N GLU A 385 13.03 12.31 21.82
CA GLU A 385 13.16 13.40 22.80
C GLU A 385 14.45 14.20 22.63
N ASP A 386 15.55 13.53 22.30
CA ASP A 386 16.87 14.15 22.11
C ASP A 386 17.05 14.82 20.73
N SER A 387 16.04 14.74 19.86
CA SER A 387 16.12 15.30 18.52
C SER A 387 15.78 16.79 18.48
N PRO A 388 16.31 17.55 17.49
CA PRO A 388 16.04 18.98 17.35
C PRO A 388 14.55 19.30 17.30
N SER A 389 14.12 20.37 18.00
CA SER A 389 12.70 20.77 18.05
C SER A 389 12.23 21.52 16.80
N ASP A 390 13.11 21.81 15.87
CA ASP A 390 12.82 22.51 14.60
C ASP A 390 12.47 21.56 13.44
N ILE A 391 12.33 20.27 13.73
CA ILE A 391 11.72 19.27 12.86
C ILE A 391 10.35 18.84 13.42
N PRO A 392 9.37 18.40 12.59
CA PRO A 392 8.06 17.99 13.08
C PRO A 392 8.14 16.88 14.11
N TYR A 393 7.25 16.94 15.10
CA TYR A 393 7.14 15.84 16.07
C TYR A 393 6.68 14.55 15.42
N ALA A 394 5.73 14.66 14.47
CA ALA A 394 5.19 13.49 13.81
C ALA A 394 4.98 13.72 12.31
N VAL A 395 5.45 12.75 11.53
CA VAL A 395 5.26 12.68 10.09
C VAL A 395 4.69 11.31 9.74
N ALA A 396 3.78 11.26 8.78
CA ALA A 396 3.28 10.02 8.24
C ALA A 396 3.60 9.89 6.75
N SER A 397 3.96 8.68 6.33
CA SER A 397 4.03 8.28 4.93
C SER A 397 2.96 7.23 4.68
N LEU A 398 2.04 7.49 3.77
CA LEU A 398 0.90 6.63 3.46
C LEU A 398 0.95 6.24 1.99
N SER A 399 1.15 4.95 1.72
CA SER A 399 1.07 4.36 0.38
C SER A 399 -0.31 3.77 0.17
N MET A 400 -1.05 4.27 -0.82
CA MET A 400 -2.40 3.78 -1.14
C MET A 400 -2.80 4.15 -2.57
N CYS A 401 -3.65 3.37 -3.19
CA CYS A 401 -4.26 3.68 -4.48
C CYS A 401 -3.25 4.10 -5.58
N GLY A 402 -2.02 3.57 -5.53
CA GLY A 402 -0.95 3.95 -6.48
C GLY A 402 -0.33 5.32 -6.22
N MET A 403 -0.49 5.85 -5.02
CA MET A 403 0.14 7.09 -4.54
C MET A 403 0.94 6.84 -3.28
N ASP A 404 2.06 7.55 -3.16
CA ASP A 404 2.79 7.74 -1.92
C ASP A 404 2.55 9.17 -1.44
N ILE A 405 2.10 9.33 -0.20
CA ILE A 405 1.76 10.62 0.39
C ILE A 405 2.54 10.79 1.68
N VAL A 406 3.36 11.85 1.77
CA VAL A 406 4.11 12.21 2.98
C VAL A 406 3.56 13.52 3.54
N TYR A 407 3.18 13.50 4.81
CA TYR A 407 2.55 14.66 5.45
C TYR A 407 2.90 14.77 6.93
N ILE A 408 2.95 16.00 7.40
CA ILE A 408 3.15 16.31 8.82
C ILE A 408 1.82 16.13 9.55
N ILE A 409 1.83 15.57 10.75
CA ILE A 409 0.68 15.58 11.65
C ILE A 409 0.72 16.91 12.41
N PRO A 410 -0.14 17.91 12.07
CA PRO A 410 0.01 19.27 12.55
C PRO A 410 -0.52 19.44 13.98
N PHE A 411 -0.14 20.59 14.59
CA PHE A 411 -0.61 21.04 15.90
C PHE A 411 -0.23 20.14 17.08
N CYS A 412 0.83 19.36 16.93
CA CYS A 412 1.39 18.62 18.04
C CYS A 412 1.92 19.60 19.12
N ILE A 413 1.67 19.28 20.40
CA ILE A 413 2.10 20.12 21.54
C ILE A 413 3.61 20.33 21.56
N SER A 414 4.38 19.34 21.11
CA SER A 414 5.84 19.40 21.07
C SER A 414 6.41 20.16 19.86
N ASP A 415 5.59 20.65 18.95
CA ASP A 415 6.06 21.43 17.81
C ASP A 415 6.23 22.89 18.19
N GLY A 416 7.50 23.35 18.25
CA GLY A 416 7.87 24.75 18.45
C GLY A 416 7.88 25.59 17.17
N THR A 417 7.67 24.94 16.01
CA THR A 417 7.79 25.55 14.68
C THR A 417 6.48 25.43 13.91
N ASN A 418 6.11 26.51 13.22
CA ASN A 418 4.95 26.47 12.29
C ASN A 418 5.41 25.97 10.92
N PHE A 419 5.14 24.70 10.64
CA PHE A 419 5.49 24.05 9.37
C PHE A 419 4.58 24.42 8.18
N ALA A 420 3.56 25.24 8.37
CA ALA A 420 2.82 25.86 7.27
C ALA A 420 3.65 26.96 6.57
N LEU A 421 4.70 27.49 7.25
CA LEU A 421 5.61 28.46 6.68
C LEU A 421 6.58 27.80 5.69
N PRO A 422 6.76 28.38 4.48
CA PRO A 422 7.59 27.77 3.43
C PRO A 422 9.01 27.39 3.89
N CYS A 423 9.70 28.30 4.57
CA CYS A 423 11.08 28.06 5.02
C CYS A 423 11.19 26.89 6.04
N ALA A 424 10.21 26.77 6.93
CA ALA A 424 10.18 25.67 7.90
C ALA A 424 9.86 24.34 7.21
N TYR A 425 8.94 24.36 6.25
CA TYR A 425 8.61 23.18 5.45
C TYR A 425 9.80 22.71 4.60
N GLU A 426 10.50 23.62 3.91
CA GLU A 426 11.66 23.29 3.09
C GLU A 426 12.80 22.69 3.91
N LYS A 427 13.06 23.25 5.11
CA LYS A 427 14.03 22.69 6.03
C LYS A 427 13.66 21.26 6.45
N TYR A 428 12.41 21.05 6.88
CA TYR A 428 11.90 19.74 7.21
C TYR A 428 12.06 18.77 6.04
N TRP A 429 11.61 19.13 4.85
CA TRP A 429 11.64 18.26 3.68
C TRP A 429 13.07 17.84 3.32
N SER A 430 14.03 18.75 3.43
CA SER A 430 15.44 18.42 3.20
C SER A 430 15.99 17.40 4.21
N THR A 431 15.48 17.39 5.44
CA THR A 431 15.83 16.39 6.48
C THR A 431 15.33 15.00 6.11
N PHE A 432 14.20 14.91 5.43
CA PHE A 432 13.63 13.66 4.95
C PHE A 432 14.27 13.18 3.65
N ALA A 433 15.61 13.04 3.63
CA ALA A 433 16.37 12.67 2.44
C ALA A 433 15.95 11.32 1.83
N LEU A 434 15.36 10.40 2.62
CA LEU A 434 14.76 9.16 2.12
C LEU A 434 13.73 9.43 1.02
N TYR A 435 12.99 10.52 1.11
CA TYR A 435 11.99 10.93 0.14
C TYR A 435 12.49 12.07 -0.75
N SER A 436 13.09 13.12 -0.15
CA SER A 436 13.48 14.33 -0.87
C SER A 436 14.59 14.11 -1.92
N ALA A 437 15.39 13.06 -1.76
CA ALA A 437 16.38 12.67 -2.77
C ALA A 437 15.77 11.97 -4.01
N VAL A 438 14.51 11.55 -3.93
CA VAL A 438 13.80 10.92 -5.06
C VAL A 438 13.09 12.02 -5.86
N PRO A 439 13.33 12.15 -7.17
CA PRO A 439 12.64 13.15 -8.00
C PRO A 439 11.19 12.75 -8.27
N GLY A 440 10.36 13.74 -8.59
CA GLY A 440 8.98 13.51 -9.02
C GLY A 440 7.90 13.74 -7.95
N TRP A 441 8.28 14.27 -6.79
CA TRP A 441 7.31 14.70 -5.78
C TRP A 441 6.57 15.96 -6.21
N ASN A 442 5.27 15.94 -6.00
CA ASN A 442 4.37 17.09 -6.10
C ASN A 442 4.06 17.59 -4.70
N PHE A 443 3.83 18.91 -4.58
CA PHE A 443 3.53 19.54 -3.29
C PHE A 443 2.19 20.26 -3.40
N GLU A 444 1.28 19.97 -2.48
CA GLU A 444 -0.05 20.55 -2.49
C GLU A 444 -0.38 21.18 -1.15
N ASN A 445 -1.00 22.37 -1.21
CA ASN A 445 -1.51 23.06 -0.03
C ASN A 445 -3.01 22.76 0.11
N LEU A 446 -3.35 21.97 1.11
CA LEU A 446 -4.72 21.60 1.43
C LEU A 446 -5.35 22.46 2.53
N SER A 447 -4.90 23.70 2.77
CA SER A 447 -5.46 24.58 3.81
C SER A 447 -6.84 25.13 3.46
N CYS A 448 -7.24 25.08 2.18
CA CYS A 448 -8.48 25.68 1.71
C CYS A 448 -9.73 25.01 2.32
N ASN A 449 -10.62 25.83 2.89
CA ASN A 449 -11.89 25.40 3.48
C ASN A 449 -13.11 25.57 2.54
N THR A 450 -12.90 26.09 1.35
CA THR A 450 -13.94 26.14 0.31
C THR A 450 -13.86 24.92 -0.59
N ALA A 451 -15.01 24.51 -1.10
CA ALA A 451 -15.07 23.38 -2.02
C ALA A 451 -14.32 23.70 -3.32
N VAL A 452 -13.50 22.77 -3.76
CA VAL A 452 -12.83 22.78 -5.07
C VAL A 452 -13.35 21.62 -5.91
N THR A 453 -13.43 21.84 -7.22
CA THR A 453 -13.95 20.85 -8.15
C THR A 453 -12.82 20.36 -9.03
N PRO A 454 -12.49 19.06 -8.99
CA PRO A 454 -11.45 18.49 -9.83
C PRO A 454 -11.92 18.44 -11.28
N ARG A 455 -11.02 18.71 -12.22
CA ARG A 455 -11.26 18.57 -13.67
C ARG A 455 -10.33 17.52 -14.26
N LEU A 456 -10.89 16.65 -15.06
CA LEU A 456 -10.12 15.60 -15.74
C LEU A 456 -10.18 15.79 -17.25
N ASN A 457 -9.01 15.97 -17.84
CA ASN A 457 -8.83 15.96 -19.29
C ASN A 457 -8.02 14.72 -19.66
N LEU A 458 -8.58 13.89 -20.54
CA LEU A 458 -7.94 12.67 -21.00
C LEU A 458 -7.39 12.86 -22.40
N HIS A 459 -6.09 12.67 -22.54
CA HIS A 459 -5.40 12.58 -23.82
C HIS A 459 -5.05 11.13 -24.09
N PHE A 460 -5.58 10.58 -25.17
CA PHE A 460 -5.25 9.20 -25.57
C PHE A 460 -4.18 9.25 -26.66
N GLN A 461 -3.18 8.40 -26.54
CA GLN A 461 -2.19 8.17 -27.60
C GLN A 461 -2.37 6.74 -28.12
N GLN A 462 -2.48 6.59 -29.44
CA GLN A 462 -2.51 5.28 -30.05
C GLN A 462 -1.10 4.68 -30.04
N ASN A 463 -0.95 3.56 -29.36
CA ASN A 463 0.33 2.88 -29.36
C ASN A 463 0.47 2.09 -30.67
N LYS A 464 1.26 2.58 -31.62
CA LYS A 464 1.45 1.97 -32.95
C LYS A 464 2.17 0.60 -32.89
N ASN A 465 2.61 0.15 -31.71
CA ASN A 465 3.41 -1.07 -31.52
C ASN A 465 2.64 -2.27 -30.93
N SER A 466 1.31 -2.25 -30.90
CA SER A 466 0.49 -3.36 -30.41
C SER A 466 -0.36 -3.97 -31.54
N LEU A 467 0.29 -4.59 -32.49
CA LEU A 467 -0.27 -5.59 -33.41
C LEU A 467 0.67 -6.77 -33.49
#